data_a98ad813230175ea970fab059310555a
#
_entry.id   a98ad813230175ea970fab059310555a
#
_cell.length_a   1.000
_cell.length_b   1.000
_cell.length_c   1.000
_cell.angle_alpha   90.00
_cell.angle_beta   90.00
_cell.angle_gamma   90.00
#
_symmetry.space_group_name_H-M   'P 1'
#
loop_
_entity.id
_entity.type
_entity.pdbx_description
1 polymer ?
#
loop_
_entity_poly.entity_id
_entity_poly.type
_entity_poly.pdbx_seq_one_letter_code
_entity_poly.pdbx_strand_id
1 'polypeptide(L)'
;MAGADPPLPAQLLTQSTVPVIVGPTGIGKSQVAFELARRLGGEIVVADSRQVYERLDIATNKPSAEQRGEVRYHMIDFVDPATTFNAAQYVEGARSAIDDIIDRGKVPIVEGGTMLYVDALCDGFTLTGIPPDPALRAQLERLDATRLRERLLAQDADPGVDLHNPVRMIRAIEILEAAGPPLRRLRTRTPPPWTPVRMGLVASLEVIDRRLAERSRRQVERGLIAETQAALDSGVPENAPVLTGIGYAEAVAHIRGELILEELPHAMARSNRRYARRQLRWWRRDARIRWFEIEPDPLPGILNYLE
;
A
#
# COMPACT_ATOMS: atom_id res chain seq x y z
N MET A 1 4.18 27.56 -18.43
CA MET A 1 5.11 28.21 -17.49
C MET A 1 5.26 27.28 -16.33
N ALA A 2 6.39 26.59 -16.21
CA ALA A 2 6.71 25.74 -15.08
C ALA A 2 6.95 26.65 -13.88
N GLY A 3 6.13 26.50 -12.85
CA GLY A 3 6.36 27.19 -11.58
C GLY A 3 7.68 26.71 -10.98
N ALA A 4 8.57 27.63 -10.66
CA ALA A 4 9.79 27.34 -9.92
C ALA A 4 9.43 26.71 -8.57
N ASP A 5 10.00 25.54 -8.28
CA ASP A 5 9.90 24.93 -6.96
C ASP A 5 10.39 25.92 -5.90
N PRO A 6 9.69 26.03 -4.75
CA PRO A 6 10.19 26.87 -3.66
C PRO A 6 11.56 26.37 -3.19
N PRO A 7 12.49 27.26 -2.81
CA PRO A 7 13.76 26.85 -2.26
C PRO A 7 13.54 26.09 -0.96
N LEU A 8 14.11 24.88 -0.90
CA LEU A 8 14.01 23.99 0.26
C LEU A 8 15.02 24.38 1.33
N PRO A 9 14.70 24.24 2.62
CA PRO A 9 15.67 24.47 3.68
C PRO A 9 16.81 23.45 3.57
N ALA A 10 18.02 23.92 3.62
CA ALA A 10 19.22 23.10 3.72
C ALA A 10 19.16 22.29 5.03
N GLN A 11 19.13 20.98 4.94
CA GLN A 11 18.98 19.97 5.99
C GLN A 11 17.53 19.56 6.29
N LEU A 12 17.03 18.59 5.54
CA LEU A 12 15.73 17.94 5.83
C LEU A 12 15.89 16.77 6.82
N LEU A 13 17.03 16.12 6.91
CA LEU A 13 17.26 15.05 7.89
C LEU A 13 17.52 15.63 9.28
N THR A 14 16.47 15.74 10.04
CA THR A 14 16.51 15.96 11.49
C THR A 14 16.13 14.66 12.20
N GLN A 15 16.36 14.56 13.51
CA GLN A 15 15.91 13.38 14.30
C GLN A 15 14.38 13.11 14.20
N SER A 16 13.61 14.09 13.76
CA SER A 16 12.16 13.99 13.59
C SER A 16 11.69 13.87 12.13
N THR A 17 12.58 13.66 11.18
CA THR A 17 12.24 13.54 9.76
C THR A 17 12.16 12.07 9.33
N VAL A 18 11.08 11.72 8.61
CA VAL A 18 10.86 10.38 8.08
C VAL A 18 10.76 10.42 6.56
N PRO A 19 11.78 9.94 5.83
CA PRO A 19 11.72 9.72 4.40
C PRO A 19 10.60 8.75 4.01
N VAL A 20 9.76 9.12 3.04
CA VAL A 20 8.62 8.31 2.57
C VAL A 20 8.72 8.13 1.06
N ILE A 21 9.00 6.91 0.60
CA ILE A 21 9.16 6.58 -0.81
C ILE A 21 7.86 6.01 -1.36
N VAL A 22 7.24 6.73 -2.29
CA VAL A 22 5.99 6.35 -2.95
C VAL A 22 6.17 6.22 -4.47
N GLY A 23 5.16 5.70 -5.15
CA GLY A 23 5.17 5.57 -6.60
C GLY A 23 4.46 4.29 -7.06
N PRO A 24 4.32 4.07 -8.37
CA PRO A 24 3.60 2.93 -8.90
C PRO A 24 4.30 1.61 -8.60
N THR A 25 3.53 0.52 -8.59
CA THR A 25 4.10 -0.83 -8.53
C THR A 25 5.03 -1.07 -9.72
N GLY A 26 6.12 -1.78 -9.50
CA GLY A 26 7.12 -2.09 -10.55
C GLY A 26 8.15 -0.98 -10.80
N ILE A 27 8.05 0.19 -10.15
CA ILE A 27 8.96 1.32 -10.38
C ILE A 27 10.35 1.14 -9.75
N GLY A 28 10.48 0.32 -8.70
CA GLY A 28 11.75 0.09 -7.99
C GLY A 28 11.85 0.73 -6.60
N LYS A 29 10.71 1.10 -5.99
CA LYS A 29 10.68 1.70 -4.64
C LYS A 29 11.53 0.95 -3.60
N SER A 30 11.32 -0.37 -3.50
CA SER A 30 11.98 -1.20 -2.49
C SER A 30 13.49 -1.23 -2.67
N GLN A 31 13.99 -1.20 -3.92
CA GLN A 31 15.42 -1.10 -4.18
C GLN A 31 15.99 0.25 -3.75
N VAL A 32 15.30 1.34 -4.09
CA VAL A 32 15.72 2.70 -3.68
C VAL A 32 15.68 2.84 -2.16
N ALA A 33 14.64 2.30 -1.50
CA ALA A 33 14.53 2.31 -0.04
C ALA A 33 15.66 1.50 0.63
N PHE A 34 15.99 0.34 0.06
CA PHE A 34 17.08 -0.50 0.55
C PHE A 34 18.44 0.22 0.47
N GLU A 35 18.77 0.80 -0.69
CA GLU A 35 20.01 1.53 -0.87
C GLU A 35 20.08 2.79 0.01
N LEU A 36 18.96 3.49 0.17
CA LEU A 36 18.87 4.64 1.06
C LEU A 36 19.09 4.23 2.52
N ALA A 37 18.47 3.12 2.97
CA ALA A 37 18.64 2.60 4.32
C ALA A 37 20.09 2.21 4.60
N ARG A 38 20.76 1.54 3.66
CA ARG A 38 22.18 1.19 3.78
C ARG A 38 23.05 2.43 3.96
N ARG A 39 22.81 3.49 3.19
CA ARG A 39 23.62 4.71 3.23
C ARG A 39 23.40 5.56 4.48
N LEU A 40 22.17 5.57 4.98
CA LEU A 40 21.79 6.35 6.16
C LEU A 40 21.88 5.57 7.48
N GLY A 41 22.28 4.28 7.45
CA GLY A 41 22.22 3.42 8.63
C GLY A 41 20.79 3.25 9.17
N GLY A 42 19.79 3.32 8.28
CA GLY A 42 18.38 3.32 8.59
C GLY A 42 17.75 1.92 8.58
N GLU A 43 16.43 1.90 8.87
CA GLU A 43 15.59 0.70 8.82
C GLU A 43 14.32 1.01 8.02
N ILE A 44 13.72 -0.02 7.41
CA ILE A 44 12.58 0.16 6.49
C ILE A 44 11.27 -0.22 7.18
N VAL A 45 10.27 0.65 7.07
CA VAL A 45 8.88 0.40 7.46
C VAL A 45 8.04 0.22 6.20
N VAL A 46 7.58 -0.99 5.95
CA VAL A 46 6.86 -1.34 4.72
C VAL A 46 5.40 -0.89 4.78
N ALA A 47 4.96 -0.13 3.78
CA ALA A 47 3.58 0.33 3.61
C ALA A 47 2.87 -0.42 2.48
N ASP A 48 2.82 -1.74 2.60
CA ASP A 48 2.16 -2.62 1.64
C ASP A 48 1.21 -3.60 2.33
N SER A 49 -0.07 -3.57 1.94
CA SER A 49 -1.14 -4.38 2.55
C SER A 49 -1.08 -5.87 2.19
N ARG A 50 -0.10 -6.29 1.40
CA ARG A 50 0.09 -7.68 1.01
C ARG A 50 1.38 -8.26 1.59
N GLN A 51 2.42 -7.47 1.74
CA GLN A 51 3.69 -7.92 2.32
C GLN A 51 3.61 -8.22 3.83
N VAL A 52 2.56 -7.78 4.51
CA VAL A 52 2.33 -8.09 5.93
C VAL A 52 2.08 -9.58 6.18
N TYR A 53 1.55 -10.31 5.20
CA TYR A 53 1.16 -11.71 5.34
C TYR A 53 2.34 -12.66 5.21
N GLU A 54 2.44 -13.63 6.12
CA GLU A 54 3.48 -14.65 6.15
C GLU A 54 3.40 -15.63 4.96
N ARG A 55 4.52 -16.27 4.62
CA ARG A 55 4.59 -17.41 3.69
C ARG A 55 4.15 -17.13 2.25
N LEU A 56 3.89 -15.89 1.89
CA LEU A 56 3.41 -15.46 0.58
C LEU A 56 4.35 -14.36 0.06
N ASP A 57 5.43 -14.78 -0.61
CA ASP A 57 6.58 -13.92 -0.90
C ASP A 57 6.69 -13.54 -2.37
N ILE A 58 6.21 -14.42 -3.28
CA ILE A 58 6.48 -14.29 -4.72
C ILE A 58 5.65 -13.15 -5.33
N ALA A 59 4.31 -13.20 -5.22
CA ALA A 59 3.45 -12.16 -5.79
C ALA A 59 3.57 -10.83 -5.03
N THR A 60 3.78 -10.88 -3.74
CA THR A 60 3.99 -9.70 -2.89
C THR A 60 5.36 -9.05 -3.12
N ASN A 61 6.28 -9.80 -3.74
CA ASN A 61 7.63 -9.33 -4.05
C ASN A 61 8.39 -8.82 -2.82
N LYS A 62 8.35 -9.61 -1.74
CA LYS A 62 9.10 -9.31 -0.51
C LYS A 62 10.60 -9.27 -0.75
N PRO A 63 11.36 -8.52 0.06
CA PRO A 63 12.82 -8.51 0.00
C PRO A 63 13.40 -9.89 0.28
N SER A 64 14.55 -10.20 -0.33
CA SER A 64 15.26 -11.45 -0.12
C SER A 64 15.79 -11.59 1.32
N ALA A 65 16.11 -12.82 1.72
CA ALA A 65 16.75 -13.08 3.02
C ALA A 65 18.07 -12.30 3.18
N GLU A 66 18.84 -12.16 2.10
CA GLU A 66 20.07 -11.38 2.08
C GLU A 66 19.80 -9.89 2.37
N GLN A 67 18.83 -9.29 1.65
CA GLN A 67 18.43 -7.90 1.90
C GLN A 67 17.92 -7.68 3.34
N ARG A 68 17.16 -8.65 3.89
CA ARG A 68 16.69 -8.59 5.29
C ARG A 68 17.82 -8.79 6.30
N GLY A 69 18.90 -9.47 5.93
CA GLY A 69 20.11 -9.61 6.74
C GLY A 69 20.94 -8.32 6.83
N GLU A 70 20.91 -7.50 5.77
CA GLU A 70 21.66 -6.23 5.72
C GLU A 70 20.86 -5.05 6.33
N VAL A 71 19.55 -5.00 6.06
CA VAL A 71 18.67 -3.92 6.51
C VAL A 71 17.47 -4.53 7.22
N ARG A 72 17.14 -4.01 8.40
CA ARG A 72 15.96 -4.45 9.14
C ARG A 72 14.69 -3.88 8.52
N TYR A 73 13.70 -4.76 8.34
CA TYR A 73 12.38 -4.41 7.82
C TYR A 73 11.32 -4.58 8.92
N HIS A 74 10.40 -3.63 8.98
CA HIS A 74 9.25 -3.63 9.88
C HIS A 74 7.95 -3.68 9.06
N MET A 75 6.86 -4.11 9.67
CA MET A 75 5.54 -4.23 9.05
C MET A 75 5.51 -5.18 7.86
N ILE A 76 6.27 -6.26 7.93
CA ILE A 76 6.37 -7.29 6.91
C ILE A 76 6.36 -8.67 7.57
N ASP A 77 5.66 -9.65 6.98
CA ASP A 77 5.80 -11.07 7.30
C ASP A 77 5.46 -11.44 8.77
N PHE A 78 4.31 -10.99 9.26
CA PHE A 78 3.89 -11.22 10.66
C PHE A 78 2.38 -11.49 10.83
N VAL A 79 1.61 -11.49 9.73
CA VAL A 79 0.17 -11.73 9.76
C VAL A 79 -0.15 -13.08 9.14
N ASP A 80 -0.94 -13.90 9.84
CA ASP A 80 -1.42 -15.16 9.26
C ASP A 80 -2.29 -14.88 8.02
N PRO A 81 -2.02 -15.53 6.87
CA PRO A 81 -2.76 -15.33 5.62
C PRO A 81 -4.27 -15.56 5.70
N ALA A 82 -4.75 -16.38 6.65
CA ALA A 82 -6.17 -16.61 6.87
C ALA A 82 -6.87 -15.46 7.61
N THR A 83 -6.13 -14.49 8.14
CA THR A 83 -6.67 -13.38 8.94
C THR A 83 -6.81 -12.10 8.14
N THR A 84 -7.56 -11.14 8.67
CA THR A 84 -7.72 -9.81 8.07
C THR A 84 -6.86 -8.82 8.83
N PHE A 85 -6.02 -8.09 8.11
CA PHE A 85 -5.23 -6.98 8.62
C PHE A 85 -5.71 -5.66 8.00
N ASN A 86 -5.97 -4.66 8.81
CA ASN A 86 -6.59 -3.42 8.38
C ASN A 86 -5.65 -2.20 8.52
N ALA A 87 -6.07 -1.08 7.94
CA ALA A 87 -5.26 0.14 7.93
C ALA A 87 -5.06 0.77 9.32
N ALA A 88 -5.99 0.56 10.27
CA ALA A 88 -5.82 1.07 11.64
C ALA A 88 -4.70 0.32 12.36
N GLN A 89 -4.71 -1.01 12.28
CA GLN A 89 -3.64 -1.87 12.81
C GLN A 89 -2.29 -1.55 12.15
N TYR A 90 -2.30 -1.26 10.83
CA TYR A 90 -1.09 -0.83 10.13
C TYR A 90 -0.53 0.47 10.73
N VAL A 91 -1.36 1.51 10.87
CA VAL A 91 -0.91 2.81 11.38
C VAL A 91 -0.36 2.71 12.80
N GLU A 92 -1.01 1.94 13.67
CA GLU A 92 -0.56 1.69 15.03
C GLU A 92 0.82 1.01 15.04
N GLY A 93 0.96 -0.11 14.35
CA GLY A 93 2.22 -0.86 14.28
C GLY A 93 3.34 -0.07 13.59
N ALA A 94 3.03 0.66 12.51
CA ALA A 94 4.01 1.47 11.80
C ALA A 94 4.51 2.65 12.63
N ARG A 95 3.64 3.32 13.40
CA ARG A 95 4.04 4.38 14.33
C ARG A 95 4.96 3.84 15.41
N SER A 96 4.58 2.74 16.06
CA SER A 96 5.40 2.09 17.08
C SER A 96 6.78 1.68 16.53
N ALA A 97 6.84 1.16 15.30
CA ALA A 97 8.10 0.82 14.65
C ALA A 97 8.96 2.06 14.35
N ILE A 98 8.36 3.15 13.87
CA ILE A 98 9.07 4.41 13.60
C ILE A 98 9.63 4.99 14.89
N ASP A 99 8.85 5.04 15.97
CA ASP A 99 9.27 5.56 17.27
C ASP A 99 10.45 4.73 17.83
N ASP A 100 10.38 3.38 17.79
CA ASP A 100 11.46 2.49 18.20
C ASP A 100 12.75 2.72 17.37
N ILE A 101 12.64 2.93 16.05
CA ILE A 101 13.79 3.21 15.19
C ILE A 101 14.44 4.55 15.58
N ILE A 102 13.64 5.59 15.79
CA ILE A 102 14.12 6.92 16.21
C ILE A 102 14.77 6.85 17.58
N ASP A 103 14.17 6.18 18.54
CA ASP A 103 14.70 6.01 19.91
C ASP A 103 16.06 5.28 19.92
N ARG A 104 16.30 4.40 18.95
CA ARG A 104 17.61 3.76 18.74
C ARG A 104 18.61 4.62 17.96
N GLY A 105 18.26 5.87 17.63
CA GLY A 105 19.12 6.80 16.89
C GLY A 105 19.29 6.45 15.42
N LYS A 106 18.37 5.67 14.83
CA LYS A 106 18.38 5.29 13.42
C LYS A 106 17.37 6.08 12.61
N VAL A 107 17.51 6.01 11.28
CA VAL A 107 16.61 6.70 10.33
C VAL A 107 15.51 5.73 9.90
N PRO A 108 14.22 5.98 10.23
CA PRO A 108 13.12 5.21 9.67
C PRO A 108 12.85 5.64 8.23
N ILE A 109 12.72 4.68 7.33
CA ILE A 109 12.38 4.92 5.92
C ILE A 109 11.07 4.19 5.62
N VAL A 110 10.01 4.93 5.33
CA VAL A 110 8.74 4.34 4.92
C VAL A 110 8.77 4.11 3.41
N GLU A 111 8.48 2.89 2.97
CA GLU A 111 8.31 2.60 1.55
C GLU A 111 7.05 1.79 1.29
N GLY A 112 6.35 2.09 0.20
CA GLY A 112 5.24 1.23 -0.19
C GLY A 112 4.30 1.80 -1.24
N GLY A 113 3.35 0.96 -1.61
CA GLY A 113 2.37 1.24 -2.66
C GLY A 113 0.91 1.26 -2.21
N THR A 114 0.63 0.95 -0.94
CA THR A 114 -0.73 1.01 -0.40
C THR A 114 -1.06 2.45 0.01
N MET A 115 -1.73 3.16 -0.89
CA MET A 115 -2.03 4.59 -0.79
C MET A 115 -2.68 4.98 0.54
N LEU A 116 -3.68 4.18 0.98
CA LEU A 116 -4.38 4.43 2.26
C LEU A 116 -3.44 4.31 3.46
N TYR A 117 -2.50 3.34 3.44
CA TYR A 117 -1.55 3.14 4.53
C TYR A 117 -0.62 4.34 4.67
N VAL A 118 -0.03 4.76 3.55
CA VAL A 118 0.89 5.92 3.53
C VAL A 118 0.17 7.19 3.97
N ASP A 119 -1.02 7.48 3.41
CA ASP A 119 -1.74 8.70 3.74
C ASP A 119 -2.23 8.70 5.21
N ALA A 120 -2.76 7.56 5.69
CA ALA A 120 -3.21 7.47 7.08
C ALA A 120 -2.05 7.62 8.07
N LEU A 121 -0.89 7.03 7.76
CA LEU A 121 0.32 7.14 8.57
C LEU A 121 0.85 8.59 8.59
N CYS A 122 1.02 9.18 7.41
CA CYS A 122 1.67 10.48 7.26
C CYS A 122 0.76 11.68 7.57
N ASP A 123 -0.55 11.57 7.28
CA ASP A 123 -1.51 12.65 7.50
C ASP A 123 -2.31 12.47 8.78
N GLY A 124 -2.07 11.37 9.50
CA GLY A 124 -2.69 11.10 10.78
C GLY A 124 -4.20 10.92 10.73
N PHE A 125 -4.75 10.37 9.64
CA PHE A 125 -6.18 10.08 9.59
C PHE A 125 -6.57 9.14 10.73
N THR A 126 -7.54 9.55 11.54
CA THR A 126 -8.17 8.66 12.50
C THR A 126 -9.00 7.63 11.73
N LEU A 127 -8.49 6.42 11.68
CA LEU A 127 -9.23 5.28 11.18
C LEU A 127 -10.08 4.75 12.33
N THR A 128 -11.39 4.73 12.14
CA THR A 128 -12.30 4.17 13.15
C THR A 128 -11.90 2.72 13.38
N GLY A 129 -11.56 2.34 14.59
CA GLY A 129 -11.27 0.94 14.95
C GLY A 129 -12.49 0.02 14.90
N ILE A 130 -13.62 0.50 14.37
CA ILE A 130 -14.86 -0.26 14.21
C ILE A 130 -14.63 -1.39 13.21
N PRO A 131 -14.76 -2.66 13.62
CA PRO A 131 -14.61 -3.78 12.70
C PRO A 131 -15.75 -3.81 11.67
N PRO A 132 -15.55 -4.42 10.49
CA PRO A 132 -16.64 -4.73 9.58
C PRO A 132 -17.66 -5.65 10.26
N ASP A 133 -18.94 -5.45 9.98
CA ASP A 133 -20.02 -6.38 10.35
C ASP A 133 -20.32 -7.30 9.15
N PRO A 134 -19.91 -8.59 9.19
CA PRO A 134 -20.11 -9.51 8.07
C PRO A 134 -21.59 -9.74 7.74
N ALA A 135 -22.48 -9.74 8.73
CA ALA A 135 -23.90 -9.95 8.51
C ALA A 135 -24.57 -8.75 7.84
N LEU A 136 -24.29 -7.55 8.33
CA LEU A 136 -24.74 -6.31 7.72
C LEU A 136 -24.15 -6.14 6.32
N ARG A 137 -22.85 -6.42 6.15
CA ARG A 137 -22.17 -6.33 4.86
C ARG A 137 -22.82 -7.23 3.81
N ALA A 138 -23.10 -8.50 4.14
CA ALA A 138 -23.77 -9.42 3.24
C ALA A 138 -25.18 -8.97 2.84
N GLN A 139 -25.89 -8.25 3.71
CA GLN A 139 -27.16 -7.63 3.37
C GLN A 139 -26.98 -6.44 2.42
N LEU A 140 -26.00 -5.58 2.70
CA LEU A 140 -25.74 -4.38 1.91
C LEU A 140 -25.21 -4.70 0.51
N GLU A 141 -24.41 -5.74 0.35
CA GLU A 141 -23.86 -6.19 -0.93
C GLU A 141 -24.94 -6.71 -1.91
N ARG A 142 -26.13 -7.04 -1.41
CA ARG A 142 -27.31 -7.40 -2.24
C ARG A 142 -28.05 -6.19 -2.80
N LEU A 143 -27.75 -4.99 -2.28
CA LEU A 143 -28.39 -3.75 -2.73
C LEU A 143 -27.65 -3.16 -3.94
N ASP A 144 -28.41 -2.58 -4.85
CA ASP A 144 -27.83 -1.77 -5.92
C ASP A 144 -27.27 -0.43 -5.40
N ALA A 145 -26.49 0.25 -6.24
CA ALA A 145 -25.85 1.50 -5.86
C ALA A 145 -26.83 2.61 -5.48
N THR A 146 -28.04 2.61 -6.03
CA THR A 146 -29.07 3.60 -5.76
C THR A 146 -29.61 3.42 -4.34
N ARG A 147 -29.99 2.20 -3.98
CA ARG A 147 -30.47 1.88 -2.64
C ARG A 147 -29.42 2.06 -1.55
N LEU A 148 -28.14 1.73 -1.85
CA LEU A 148 -27.04 2.02 -0.93
C LEU A 148 -26.91 3.52 -0.68
N ARG A 149 -27.02 4.35 -1.73
CA ARG A 149 -26.95 5.80 -1.62
C ARG A 149 -28.11 6.35 -0.80
N GLU A 150 -29.33 5.92 -1.10
CA GLU A 150 -30.53 6.34 -0.34
C GLU A 150 -30.40 6.00 1.14
N ARG A 151 -29.99 4.77 1.47
CA ARG A 151 -29.79 4.34 2.86
C ARG A 151 -28.73 5.14 3.56
N LEU A 152 -27.60 5.42 2.90
CA LEU A 152 -26.51 6.23 3.45
C LEU A 152 -26.95 7.66 3.72
N LEU A 153 -27.60 8.32 2.73
CA LEU A 153 -28.04 9.70 2.85
C LEU A 153 -29.19 9.89 3.84
N ALA A 154 -29.99 8.86 4.08
CA ALA A 154 -31.01 8.87 5.15
C ALA A 154 -30.39 8.88 6.56
N GLN A 155 -29.19 8.31 6.74
CA GLN A 155 -28.48 8.28 8.02
C GLN A 155 -27.56 9.50 8.19
N ASP A 156 -26.92 9.95 7.14
CA ASP A 156 -26.01 11.10 7.13
C ASP A 156 -26.14 11.85 5.79
N ALA A 157 -26.77 13.04 5.83
CA ALA A 157 -27.03 13.84 4.63
C ALA A 157 -25.76 14.33 3.93
N ASP A 158 -24.62 14.42 4.65
CA ASP A 158 -23.30 14.78 4.10
C ASP A 158 -22.22 13.81 4.61
N PRO A 159 -22.23 12.56 4.12
CA PRO A 159 -21.30 11.53 4.61
C PRO A 159 -19.87 11.76 4.14
N GLY A 160 -19.64 12.67 3.19
CA GLY A 160 -18.31 12.98 2.63
C GLY A 160 -17.60 11.75 2.02
N VAL A 161 -18.33 10.77 1.49
CA VAL A 161 -17.79 9.62 0.75
C VAL A 161 -18.19 9.68 -0.72
N ASP A 162 -17.47 8.95 -1.55
CA ASP A 162 -17.81 8.79 -2.96
C ASP A 162 -19.10 7.96 -3.09
N LEU A 163 -20.20 8.62 -3.42
CA LEU A 163 -21.53 8.02 -3.59
C LEU A 163 -21.69 7.18 -4.87
N HIS A 164 -20.64 7.08 -5.69
CA HIS A 164 -20.57 6.18 -6.84
C HIS A 164 -19.79 4.90 -6.54
N ASN A 165 -19.23 4.77 -5.33
CA ASN A 165 -18.44 3.62 -4.91
C ASN A 165 -19.20 2.77 -3.89
N PRO A 166 -19.79 1.61 -4.28
CA PRO A 166 -20.54 0.75 -3.39
C PRO A 166 -19.74 0.33 -2.15
N VAL A 167 -18.47 -0.01 -2.30
CA VAL A 167 -17.62 -0.46 -1.19
C VAL A 167 -17.45 0.63 -0.14
N ARG A 168 -17.30 1.89 -0.59
CA ARG A 168 -17.20 3.04 0.33
C ARG A 168 -18.52 3.37 0.99
N MET A 169 -19.64 3.24 0.26
CA MET A 169 -20.98 3.44 0.83
C MET A 169 -21.31 2.36 1.87
N ILE A 170 -21.05 1.10 1.56
CA ILE A 170 -21.24 -0.02 2.51
C ILE A 170 -20.43 0.25 3.79
N ARG A 171 -19.14 0.57 3.64
CA ARG A 171 -18.28 0.86 4.81
C ARG A 171 -18.78 2.05 5.62
N ALA A 172 -19.28 3.08 4.97
CA ALA A 172 -19.86 4.25 5.64
C ALA A 172 -21.11 3.87 6.45
N ILE A 173 -22.00 3.05 5.88
CA ILE A 173 -23.20 2.55 6.57
C ILE A 173 -22.81 1.69 7.78
N GLU A 174 -21.86 0.76 7.65
CA GLU A 174 -21.37 -0.06 8.78
C GLU A 174 -20.87 0.82 9.95
N ILE A 175 -20.13 1.88 9.63
CA ILE A 175 -19.63 2.81 10.65
C ILE A 175 -20.77 3.60 11.30
N LEU A 176 -21.72 4.07 10.52
CA LEU A 176 -22.87 4.82 11.03
C LEU A 176 -23.77 3.97 11.93
N GLU A 177 -24.02 2.71 11.56
CA GLU A 177 -24.80 1.76 12.36
C GLU A 177 -24.12 1.48 13.73
N ALA A 178 -22.80 1.43 13.75
CA ALA A 178 -22.01 1.13 14.96
C ALA A 178 -21.78 2.36 15.85
N ALA A 179 -21.54 3.55 15.26
CA ALA A 179 -21.06 4.74 16.00
C ALA A 179 -22.05 5.92 15.98
N GLY A 180 -23.07 5.87 15.14
CA GLY A 180 -24.01 6.97 14.93
C GLY A 180 -23.48 8.11 14.05
N PRO A 181 -24.38 8.96 13.53
CA PRO A 181 -24.02 10.09 12.68
C PRO A 181 -23.53 11.31 13.49
N PRO A 182 -22.84 12.25 12.82
CA PRO A 182 -22.37 12.21 11.44
C PRO A 182 -20.95 11.62 11.32
N LEU A 183 -20.65 10.98 10.17
CA LEU A 183 -19.32 10.43 9.88
C LEU A 183 -18.18 11.43 10.00
N ARG A 184 -18.41 12.69 9.68
CA ARG A 184 -17.40 13.77 9.79
C ARG A 184 -16.83 13.94 11.20
N ARG A 185 -17.58 13.60 12.26
CA ARG A 185 -17.09 13.65 13.65
C ARG A 185 -16.04 12.57 13.92
N LEU A 186 -16.08 11.47 13.18
CA LEU A 186 -15.15 10.36 13.31
C LEU A 186 -13.89 10.56 12.43
N ARG A 187 -13.92 11.54 11.51
CA ARG A 187 -12.82 11.88 10.62
C ARG A 187 -11.94 12.95 11.21
N THR A 188 -11.28 12.61 12.28
CA THR A 188 -10.27 13.48 12.88
C THR A 188 -8.89 13.20 12.28
N ARG A 189 -7.95 14.11 12.53
CA ARG A 189 -6.54 13.94 12.14
C ARG A 189 -5.69 14.19 13.37
N THR A 190 -4.80 13.25 13.65
CA THR A 190 -3.74 13.43 14.64
C THR A 190 -2.42 13.23 13.89
N PRO A 191 -1.81 14.33 13.42
CA PRO A 191 -0.52 14.24 12.71
C PRO A 191 0.50 13.49 13.57
N PRO A 192 1.42 12.75 12.93
CA PRO A 192 2.51 12.13 13.66
C PRO A 192 3.42 13.20 14.29
N PRO A 193 4.19 12.86 15.33
CA PRO A 193 5.13 13.78 15.97
C PRO A 193 6.37 14.06 15.10
N TRP A 194 6.53 13.34 14.00
CA TRP A 194 7.61 13.46 13.04
C TRP A 194 7.11 14.03 11.70
N THR A 195 8.04 14.55 10.91
CA THR A 195 7.74 15.18 9.62
C THR A 195 7.96 14.20 8.46
N PRO A 196 6.91 13.80 7.72
CA PRO A 196 7.07 12.97 6.53
C PRO A 196 7.64 13.78 5.36
N VAL A 197 8.77 13.34 4.80
CA VAL A 197 9.32 13.87 3.55
C VAL A 197 8.98 12.91 2.42
N ARG A 198 8.00 13.29 1.60
CA ARG A 198 7.45 12.43 0.55
C ARG A 198 8.23 12.54 -0.74
N MET A 199 8.77 11.43 -1.20
CA MET A 199 9.52 11.28 -2.44
C MET A 199 8.81 10.30 -3.35
N GLY A 200 8.45 10.75 -4.55
CA GLY A 200 7.77 9.94 -5.56
C GLY A 200 8.74 9.47 -6.62
N LEU A 201 8.70 8.18 -6.97
CA LEU A 201 9.43 7.66 -8.11
C LEU A 201 8.53 7.66 -9.35
N VAL A 202 9.06 8.11 -10.48
CA VAL A 202 8.32 8.18 -11.75
C VAL A 202 9.17 7.70 -12.93
N ALA A 203 8.49 7.18 -13.95
CA ALA A 203 9.02 6.85 -15.26
C ALA A 203 7.93 6.96 -16.30
N SER A 204 8.27 6.82 -17.57
CA SER A 204 7.27 6.69 -18.64
C SER A 204 6.40 5.44 -18.43
N LEU A 205 5.16 5.50 -18.91
CA LEU A 205 4.25 4.34 -18.81
C LEU A 205 4.80 3.11 -19.55
N GLU A 206 5.56 3.30 -20.61
CA GLU A 206 6.20 2.24 -21.39
C GLU A 206 7.25 1.50 -20.55
N VAL A 207 8.08 2.23 -19.81
CA VAL A 207 9.07 1.64 -18.89
C VAL A 207 8.38 0.85 -17.78
N ILE A 208 7.33 1.42 -17.19
CA ILE A 208 6.55 0.75 -16.15
C ILE A 208 5.91 -0.53 -16.71
N ASP A 209 5.26 -0.46 -17.87
CA ASP A 209 4.57 -1.58 -18.50
C ASP A 209 5.54 -2.73 -18.84
N ARG A 210 6.74 -2.42 -19.38
CA ARG A 210 7.80 -3.39 -19.65
C ARG A 210 8.27 -4.08 -18.35
N ARG A 211 8.57 -3.31 -17.31
CA ARG A 211 9.01 -3.85 -16.00
C ARG A 211 7.94 -4.75 -15.36
N LEU A 212 6.66 -4.37 -15.48
CA LEU A 212 5.54 -5.16 -14.95
C LEU A 212 5.37 -6.48 -15.71
N ALA A 213 5.50 -6.48 -17.03
CA ALA A 213 5.42 -7.70 -17.84
C ALA A 213 6.56 -8.67 -17.51
N GLU A 214 7.79 -8.17 -17.39
CA GLU A 214 8.95 -8.96 -17.02
C GLU A 214 8.85 -9.52 -15.59
N ARG A 215 8.41 -8.69 -14.63
CA ARG A 215 8.19 -9.13 -13.25
C ARG A 215 7.15 -10.25 -13.20
N SER A 216 6.03 -10.12 -13.90
CA SER A 216 4.97 -11.11 -13.90
C SER A 216 5.47 -12.47 -14.43
N ARG A 217 6.28 -12.49 -15.48
CA ARG A 217 6.92 -13.73 -15.97
C ARG A 217 7.84 -14.34 -14.92
N ARG A 218 8.75 -13.55 -14.36
CA ARG A 218 9.66 -14.02 -13.31
C ARG A 218 8.93 -14.56 -12.06
N GLN A 219 7.81 -13.98 -11.68
CA GLN A 219 7.01 -14.48 -10.56
C GLN A 219 6.44 -15.87 -10.84
N VAL A 220 5.94 -16.12 -12.05
CA VAL A 220 5.45 -17.46 -12.46
C VAL A 220 6.61 -18.47 -12.50
N GLU A 221 7.75 -18.09 -13.08
CA GLU A 221 8.97 -18.92 -13.13
C GLU A 221 9.52 -19.28 -11.75
N ARG A 222 9.38 -18.38 -10.78
CA ARG A 222 9.80 -18.58 -9.39
C ARG A 222 8.87 -19.47 -8.58
N GLY A 223 7.79 -19.99 -9.17
CA GLY A 223 6.88 -20.93 -8.51
C GLY A 223 5.66 -20.30 -7.86
N LEU A 224 5.17 -19.16 -8.37
CA LEU A 224 3.95 -18.50 -7.86
C LEU A 224 2.76 -19.45 -7.71
N ILE A 225 2.56 -20.36 -8.68
CA ILE A 225 1.45 -21.32 -8.64
C ILE A 225 1.63 -22.29 -7.47
N ALA A 226 2.83 -22.82 -7.28
CA ALA A 226 3.13 -23.74 -6.18
C ALA A 226 2.98 -23.07 -4.81
N GLU A 227 3.43 -21.82 -4.67
CA GLU A 227 3.24 -21.04 -3.43
C GLU A 227 1.74 -20.81 -3.17
N THR A 228 0.96 -20.50 -4.21
CA THR A 228 -0.49 -20.29 -4.07
C THR A 228 -1.19 -21.59 -3.69
N GLN A 229 -0.87 -22.71 -4.35
CA GLN A 229 -1.42 -24.02 -4.02
C GLN A 229 -1.11 -24.43 -2.58
N ALA A 230 0.14 -24.26 -2.13
CA ALA A 230 0.53 -24.55 -0.75
C ALA A 230 -0.25 -23.73 0.28
N ALA A 231 -0.54 -22.46 -0.03
CA ALA A 231 -1.40 -21.64 0.84
C ALA A 231 -2.83 -22.19 0.91
N LEU A 232 -3.42 -22.55 -0.21
CA LEU A 232 -4.77 -23.16 -0.26
C LEU A 232 -4.80 -24.50 0.49
N ASP A 233 -3.80 -25.37 0.27
CA ASP A 233 -3.68 -26.68 0.94
C ASP A 233 -3.50 -26.53 2.47
N SER A 234 -2.91 -25.43 2.92
CA SER A 234 -2.77 -25.10 4.35
C SER A 234 -4.06 -24.53 4.98
N GLY A 235 -5.15 -24.40 4.19
CA GLY A 235 -6.45 -23.94 4.66
C GLY A 235 -6.66 -22.42 4.57
N VAL A 236 -5.79 -21.68 3.87
CA VAL A 236 -6.04 -20.25 3.60
C VAL A 236 -7.24 -20.14 2.66
N PRO A 237 -8.31 -19.41 3.05
CA PRO A 237 -9.48 -19.25 2.19
C PRO A 237 -9.14 -18.51 0.89
N GLU A 238 -9.69 -18.93 -0.23
CA GLU A 238 -9.45 -18.28 -1.54
C GLU A 238 -9.84 -16.80 -1.56
N ASN A 239 -10.85 -16.42 -0.75
CA ASN A 239 -11.26 -15.04 -0.57
C ASN A 239 -10.44 -14.29 0.51
N ALA A 240 -9.42 -14.92 1.08
CA ALA A 240 -8.51 -14.25 2.01
C ALA A 240 -7.91 -12.98 1.37
N PRO A 241 -7.75 -11.89 2.12
CA PRO A 241 -7.27 -10.64 1.58
C PRO A 241 -6.01 -10.78 0.73
N VAL A 242 -5.06 -11.58 1.15
CA VAL A 242 -3.80 -11.78 0.42
C VAL A 242 -4.01 -12.48 -0.91
N LEU A 243 -4.84 -13.53 -0.96
CA LEU A 243 -5.10 -14.33 -2.18
C LEU A 243 -5.97 -13.57 -3.20
N THR A 244 -6.73 -12.55 -2.79
CA THR A 244 -7.40 -11.63 -3.71
C THR A 244 -6.47 -10.57 -4.31
N GLY A 245 -5.21 -10.53 -3.90
CA GLY A 245 -4.17 -9.64 -4.43
C GLY A 245 -3.72 -10.03 -5.83
N ILE A 246 -3.20 -9.03 -6.56
CA ILE A 246 -2.66 -9.24 -7.92
C ILE A 246 -1.51 -10.25 -7.88
N GLY A 247 -1.54 -11.20 -8.77
CA GLY A 247 -0.65 -12.35 -8.84
C GLY A 247 -1.31 -13.58 -8.24
N TYR A 248 -1.70 -13.55 -6.98
CA TYR A 248 -2.39 -14.67 -6.34
C TYR A 248 -3.80 -14.89 -6.89
N ALA A 249 -4.57 -13.82 -7.11
CA ALA A 249 -5.90 -13.94 -7.69
C ALA A 249 -5.87 -14.61 -9.09
N GLU A 250 -4.90 -14.24 -9.91
CA GLU A 250 -4.70 -14.86 -11.22
C GLU A 250 -4.17 -16.31 -11.10
N ALA A 251 -3.32 -16.60 -10.11
CA ALA A 251 -2.84 -17.96 -9.84
C ALA A 251 -3.99 -18.87 -9.34
N VAL A 252 -4.88 -18.38 -8.48
CA VAL A 252 -6.10 -19.09 -8.06
C VAL A 252 -6.99 -19.38 -9.27
N ALA A 253 -7.20 -18.41 -10.17
CA ALA A 253 -7.97 -18.62 -11.40
C ALA A 253 -7.32 -19.69 -12.31
N HIS A 254 -5.99 -19.74 -12.38
CA HIS A 254 -5.28 -20.81 -13.09
C HIS A 254 -5.48 -22.18 -12.42
N ILE A 255 -5.33 -22.28 -11.12
CA ILE A 255 -5.54 -23.53 -10.35
C ILE A 255 -6.96 -24.07 -10.56
N ARG A 256 -7.95 -23.18 -10.68
CA ARG A 256 -9.35 -23.55 -10.99
C ARG A 256 -9.59 -23.93 -12.47
N GLY A 257 -8.61 -23.78 -13.34
CA GLY A 257 -8.77 -24.01 -14.78
C GLY A 257 -9.47 -22.88 -15.54
N GLU A 258 -9.69 -21.73 -14.90
CA GLU A 258 -10.33 -20.54 -15.49
C GLU A 258 -9.34 -19.71 -16.33
N LEU A 259 -8.03 -19.91 -16.15
CA LEU A 259 -6.95 -19.21 -16.83
C LEU A 259 -5.85 -20.22 -17.24
N ILE A 260 -5.45 -20.22 -18.50
CA ILE A 260 -4.33 -21.06 -18.97
C ILE A 260 -2.98 -20.49 -18.55
N LEU A 261 -1.98 -21.35 -18.42
CA LEU A 261 -0.65 -20.98 -17.91
C LEU A 261 0.02 -19.88 -18.76
N GLU A 262 -0.09 -20.00 -20.07
CA GLU A 262 0.50 -19.06 -21.03
C GLU A 262 -0.06 -17.64 -20.87
N GLU A 263 -1.32 -17.52 -20.46
CA GLU A 263 -1.97 -16.22 -20.25
C GLU A 263 -1.75 -15.63 -18.87
N LEU A 264 -1.35 -16.44 -17.89
CA LEU A 264 -1.19 -16.03 -16.50
C LEU A 264 -0.27 -14.78 -16.34
N PRO A 265 0.97 -14.74 -16.88
CA PRO A 265 1.82 -13.56 -16.76
C PRO A 265 1.20 -12.31 -17.42
N HIS A 266 0.47 -12.49 -18.52
CA HIS A 266 -0.20 -11.40 -19.21
C HIS A 266 -1.39 -10.83 -18.40
N ALA A 267 -2.18 -11.68 -17.78
CA ALA A 267 -3.28 -11.29 -16.89
C ALA A 267 -2.75 -10.50 -15.68
N MET A 268 -1.71 -11.01 -15.03
CA MET A 268 -1.02 -10.33 -13.93
C MET A 268 -0.47 -8.96 -14.35
N ALA A 269 0.19 -8.87 -15.51
CA ALA A 269 0.72 -7.61 -16.04
C ALA A 269 -0.40 -6.60 -16.29
N ARG A 270 -1.54 -7.02 -16.87
CA ARG A 270 -2.72 -6.15 -17.08
C ARG A 270 -3.27 -5.62 -15.75
N SER A 271 -3.40 -6.46 -14.73
CA SER A 271 -3.89 -6.07 -13.40
C SER A 271 -2.91 -5.11 -12.70
N ASN A 272 -1.62 -5.40 -12.73
CA ASN A 272 -0.56 -4.53 -12.21
C ASN A 272 -0.54 -3.17 -12.92
N ARG A 273 -0.72 -3.12 -14.24
CA ARG A 273 -0.78 -1.88 -15.02
C ARG A 273 -1.96 -1.00 -14.58
N ARG A 274 -3.15 -1.59 -14.39
CA ARG A 274 -4.30 -0.85 -13.87
C ARG A 274 -4.03 -0.29 -12.47
N TYR A 275 -3.39 -1.08 -11.63
CA TYR A 275 -3.01 -0.67 -10.28
C TYR A 275 -1.98 0.46 -10.30
N ALA A 276 -0.91 0.34 -11.07
CA ALA A 276 0.12 1.36 -11.24
C ALA A 276 -0.45 2.72 -11.69
N ARG A 277 -1.37 2.71 -12.68
CA ARG A 277 -2.07 3.93 -13.13
C ARG A 277 -2.97 4.54 -12.05
N ARG A 278 -3.60 3.71 -11.20
CA ARG A 278 -4.39 4.18 -10.06
C ARG A 278 -3.49 4.83 -9.00
N GLN A 279 -2.35 4.23 -8.69
CA GLN A 279 -1.36 4.79 -7.77
C GLN A 279 -0.81 6.14 -8.28
N LEU A 280 -0.41 6.23 -9.54
CA LEU A 280 0.06 7.48 -10.14
C LEU A 280 -0.99 8.59 -10.07
N ARG A 281 -2.25 8.29 -10.41
CA ARG A 281 -3.34 9.27 -10.30
C ARG A 281 -3.59 9.71 -8.86
N TRP A 282 -3.37 8.83 -7.90
CA TRP A 282 -3.50 9.14 -6.49
C TRP A 282 -2.39 10.07 -6.03
N TRP A 283 -1.14 9.66 -6.21
CA TRP A 283 0.03 10.41 -5.75
C TRP A 283 0.21 11.77 -6.43
N ARG A 284 -0.16 11.92 -7.71
CA ARG A 284 -0.09 13.20 -8.45
C ARG A 284 -1.00 14.30 -7.91
N ARG A 285 -1.95 13.98 -7.04
CA ARG A 285 -2.82 14.95 -6.36
C ARG A 285 -2.17 15.58 -5.15
N ASP A 286 -1.10 15.00 -4.65
CA ASP A 286 -0.37 15.49 -3.48
C ASP A 286 0.81 16.34 -3.92
N ALA A 287 0.67 17.66 -3.83
CA ALA A 287 1.71 18.62 -4.20
C ALA A 287 2.94 18.58 -3.25
N ARG A 288 2.86 17.87 -2.13
CA ARG A 288 3.98 17.70 -1.18
C ARG A 288 4.98 16.66 -1.65
N ILE A 289 4.67 15.87 -2.69
CA ILE A 289 5.56 14.84 -3.20
C ILE A 289 6.58 15.46 -4.13
N ARG A 290 7.87 15.33 -3.78
CA ARG A 290 8.97 15.59 -4.70
C ARG A 290 9.17 14.37 -5.60
N TRP A 291 9.12 14.58 -6.93
CA TRP A 291 9.23 13.50 -7.91
C TRP A 291 10.65 13.34 -8.43
N PHE A 292 11.08 12.07 -8.55
CA PHE A 292 12.39 11.68 -9.06
C PHE A 292 12.20 10.67 -10.19
N GLU A 293 12.83 10.94 -11.35
CA GLU A 293 12.89 9.98 -12.45
C GLU A 293 13.80 8.82 -12.05
N ILE A 294 13.43 7.58 -12.45
CA ILE A 294 14.24 6.40 -12.12
C ILE A 294 15.44 6.19 -13.05
N GLU A 295 15.54 6.95 -14.11
CA GLU A 295 16.62 6.92 -15.09
C GLU A 295 17.10 8.38 -15.36
N PRO A 296 18.37 8.71 -15.10
CA PRO A 296 19.38 7.87 -14.42
C PRO A 296 19.02 7.56 -12.97
N ASP A 297 19.85 6.77 -12.25
CA ASP A 297 19.63 6.40 -10.85
C ASP A 297 19.11 7.56 -9.99
N PRO A 298 17.95 7.45 -9.35
CA PRO A 298 17.36 8.52 -8.54
C PRO A 298 18.06 8.75 -7.21
N LEU A 299 18.88 7.81 -6.73
CA LEU A 299 19.42 7.81 -5.38
C LEU A 299 20.30 9.03 -5.07
N PRO A 300 21.22 9.48 -5.97
CA PRO A 300 22.01 10.69 -5.73
C PRO A 300 21.14 11.94 -5.56
N GLY A 301 20.10 12.09 -6.39
CA GLY A 301 19.15 13.20 -6.29
C GLY A 301 18.32 13.16 -5.01
N ILE A 302 17.92 11.95 -4.54
CA ILE A 302 17.21 11.75 -3.28
C ILE A 302 18.09 12.10 -2.09
N LEU A 303 19.34 11.65 -2.06
CA LEU A 303 20.29 11.97 -1.00
C LEU A 303 20.51 13.49 -0.89
N ASN A 304 20.82 14.13 -2.01
CA ASN A 304 21.01 15.59 -2.05
C ASN A 304 19.74 16.38 -1.64
N TYR A 305 18.55 15.79 -1.84
CA TYR A 305 17.29 16.40 -1.40
C TYR A 305 17.08 16.27 0.11
N LEU A 306 17.61 15.22 0.73
CA LEU A 306 17.49 14.95 2.15
C LEU A 306 18.58 15.63 3.00
N GLU A 307 19.72 16.01 2.39
CA GLU A 307 20.78 16.83 3.00
C GLU A 307 20.33 18.30 3.16
#